data_661b9fdc05c31aba34fb53b0bcbe747e
#
_entry.id   661b9fdc05c31aba34fb53b0bcbe747e
#
_cell.length_a   1.000
_cell.length_b   1.000
_cell.length_c   1.000
_cell.angle_alpha   90.00
_cell.angle_beta   90.00
_cell.angle_gamma   90.00
#
_symmetry.space_group_name_H-M   'P 1'
#
loop_
_entity.id
_entity.type
_entity.pdbx_description
1 polymer ?
#
loop_
_entity_poly.entity_id
_entity_poly.type
_entity_poly.pdbx_seq_one_letter_code
_entity_poly.pdbx_strand_id
1 'polypeptide(L)'
;HYALLDPEAEAGMGHIELAKWADLLLIAPASANLIARLAQGMGNDLLTTVCLATDAPLCIAPAMNQAMWRDPVTQANVERLQAAHKENLTIIGPDAGEQACGDVGPGRMMEPALIAEAVANQFESGALAGVSVVITAGPTREAIDPVRYITNHSSGKMGYALAEAARDAGA
;
A
#
# COMPACT_ATOMS: atom_id res chain seq x y z
N HIS A 1 -11.26 -18.70 -6.73
CA HIS A 1 -11.00 -19.11 -8.12
C HIS A 1 -9.50 -19.36 -8.28
N TYR A 2 -9.09 -20.62 -8.43
CA TYR A 2 -7.65 -20.99 -8.47
C TYR A 2 -7.17 -21.40 -9.88
N ALA A 3 -8.06 -21.44 -10.89
CA ALA A 3 -7.71 -21.83 -12.25
C ALA A 3 -8.07 -20.74 -13.24
N LEU A 4 -7.10 -20.33 -14.07
CA LEU A 4 -7.27 -19.43 -15.22
C LEU A 4 -8.25 -19.99 -16.27
N LEU A 5 -8.50 -21.29 -16.25
CA LEU A 5 -9.32 -22.02 -17.23
C LEU A 5 -10.68 -22.43 -16.67
N ASP A 6 -11.19 -21.76 -15.63
CA ASP A 6 -12.56 -21.93 -15.18
C ASP A 6 -13.49 -21.22 -16.20
N PRO A 7 -14.43 -21.93 -16.86
CA PRO A 7 -15.32 -21.32 -17.86
C PRO A 7 -16.14 -20.14 -17.35
N GLU A 8 -16.41 -20.05 -16.03
CA GLU A 8 -17.08 -18.91 -15.41
C GLU A 8 -16.13 -17.70 -15.23
N ALA A 9 -14.82 -17.94 -15.11
CA ALA A 9 -13.80 -16.89 -15.04
C ALA A 9 -13.41 -16.38 -16.44
N GLU A 10 -13.45 -17.25 -17.46
CA GLU A 10 -13.21 -16.87 -18.87
C GLU A 10 -14.34 -15.99 -19.45
N ALA A 11 -15.57 -16.12 -18.96
CA ALA A 11 -16.74 -15.41 -19.49
C ALA A 11 -16.70 -13.88 -19.32
N GLY A 12 -15.72 -13.29 -18.60
CA GLY A 12 -15.72 -11.89 -18.28
C GLY A 12 -14.41 -11.13 -18.37
N MET A 13 -13.29 -11.67 -18.89
CA MET A 13 -11.98 -11.00 -18.78
C MET A 13 -11.68 -10.47 -17.34
N GLY A 14 -12.15 -11.20 -16.33
CA GLY A 14 -12.19 -10.75 -14.93
C GLY A 14 -10.81 -10.36 -14.36
N HIS A 15 -9.71 -10.94 -14.86
CA HIS A 15 -8.36 -10.55 -14.46
C HIS A 15 -7.96 -9.16 -15.00
N ILE A 16 -8.38 -8.81 -16.23
CA ILE A 16 -8.14 -7.48 -16.82
C ILE A 16 -8.99 -6.42 -16.12
N GLU A 17 -10.24 -6.75 -15.78
CA GLU A 17 -11.12 -5.83 -15.06
C GLU A 17 -10.57 -5.57 -13.65
N LEU A 18 -10.13 -6.61 -12.93
CA LEU A 18 -9.49 -6.48 -11.63
C LEU A 18 -8.19 -5.67 -11.70
N ALA A 19 -7.35 -5.93 -12.71
CA ALA A 19 -6.11 -5.22 -12.92
C ALA A 19 -6.31 -3.72 -13.17
N LYS A 20 -7.37 -3.34 -13.89
CA LYS A 20 -7.72 -1.94 -14.16
C LYS A 20 -8.47 -1.26 -13.03
N TRP A 21 -9.22 -2.03 -12.23
CA TRP A 21 -10.00 -1.52 -11.12
C TRP A 21 -9.14 -1.20 -9.90
N ALA A 22 -8.04 -1.92 -9.71
CA ALA A 22 -7.21 -1.78 -8.53
C ALA A 22 -6.41 -0.46 -8.56
N ASP A 23 -6.50 0.33 -7.49
CA ASP A 23 -5.62 1.48 -7.24
C ASP A 23 -4.28 1.05 -6.62
N LEU A 24 -4.23 -0.14 -5.99
CA LEU A 24 -3.05 -0.78 -5.43
C LEU A 24 -3.32 -2.28 -5.24
N LEU A 25 -2.31 -3.11 -5.47
CA LEU A 25 -2.36 -4.53 -5.15
C LEU A 25 -1.52 -4.82 -3.90
N LEU A 26 -2.17 -5.32 -2.84
CA LEU A 26 -1.49 -5.81 -1.65
C LEU A 26 -1.51 -7.34 -1.62
N ILE A 27 -0.35 -7.96 -1.49
CA ILE A 27 -0.18 -9.40 -1.29
C ILE A 27 0.37 -9.65 0.12
N ALA A 28 -0.50 -10.08 1.02
CA ALA A 28 -0.16 -10.37 2.41
C ALA A 28 -0.87 -11.64 2.88
N PRO A 29 -0.15 -12.75 3.11
CA PRO A 29 1.29 -12.94 2.99
C PRO A 29 1.79 -13.24 1.57
N ALA A 30 3.07 -12.93 1.27
CA ALA A 30 3.78 -13.35 0.08
C ALA A 30 4.80 -14.46 0.42
N SER A 31 4.57 -15.68 -0.09
CA SER A 31 5.47 -16.80 0.10
C SER A 31 6.69 -16.74 -0.84
N ALA A 32 7.76 -17.48 -0.54
CA ALA A 32 8.92 -17.62 -1.42
C ALA A 32 8.52 -18.11 -2.84
N ASN A 33 7.58 -19.06 -2.91
CA ASN A 33 7.07 -19.55 -4.19
C ASN A 33 6.38 -18.43 -5.01
N LEU A 34 5.55 -17.61 -4.37
CA LEU A 34 4.89 -16.50 -5.06
C LEU A 34 5.91 -15.45 -5.54
N ILE A 35 6.86 -15.08 -4.69
CA ILE A 35 7.94 -14.13 -5.04
C ILE A 35 8.74 -14.66 -6.24
N ALA A 36 9.09 -15.95 -6.25
CA ALA A 36 9.79 -16.58 -7.36
C ALA A 36 8.97 -16.53 -8.66
N ARG A 37 7.68 -16.81 -8.60
CA ARG A 37 6.78 -16.77 -9.76
C ARG A 37 6.63 -15.37 -10.32
N LEU A 38 6.43 -14.39 -9.48
CA LEU A 38 6.37 -12.98 -9.88
C LEU A 38 7.69 -12.53 -10.51
N ALA A 39 8.83 -12.88 -9.91
CA ALA A 39 10.16 -12.54 -10.43
C ALA A 39 10.46 -13.17 -11.81
N GLN A 40 9.81 -14.28 -12.14
CA GLN A 40 9.91 -14.93 -13.45
C GLN A 40 8.82 -14.49 -14.44
N GLY A 41 7.90 -13.60 -14.06
CA GLY A 41 6.79 -13.17 -14.91
C GLY A 41 5.78 -14.31 -15.21
N MET A 42 5.58 -15.22 -14.28
CA MET A 42 4.62 -16.33 -14.45
C MET A 42 3.20 -15.85 -14.21
N GLY A 43 2.30 -16.07 -15.19
CA GLY A 43 0.88 -15.77 -15.12
C GLY A 43 0.05 -17.04 -15.20
N ASN A 44 0.23 -17.99 -14.26
CA ASN A 44 -0.42 -19.31 -14.32
C ASN A 44 -1.57 -19.48 -13.31
N ASP A 45 -1.97 -18.41 -12.62
CA ASP A 45 -3.18 -18.27 -11.83
C ASP A 45 -3.71 -16.83 -11.86
N LEU A 46 -4.89 -16.62 -11.30
CA LEU A 46 -5.53 -15.31 -11.29
C LEU A 46 -4.66 -14.22 -10.67
N LEU A 47 -4.04 -14.50 -9.50
CA LEU A 47 -3.23 -13.52 -8.78
C LEU A 47 -2.03 -13.06 -9.62
N THR A 48 -1.23 -14.00 -10.11
CA THR A 48 -0.03 -13.67 -10.88
C THR A 48 -0.37 -13.04 -12.24
N THR A 49 -1.51 -13.42 -12.83
CA THR A 49 -2.00 -12.79 -14.07
C THR A 49 -2.44 -11.35 -13.83
N VAL A 50 -3.17 -11.07 -12.74
CA VAL A 50 -3.55 -9.69 -12.36
C VAL A 50 -2.30 -8.84 -12.10
N CYS A 51 -1.30 -9.38 -11.39
CA CYS A 51 -0.04 -8.67 -11.15
C CYS A 51 0.72 -8.31 -12.43
N LEU A 52 0.62 -9.15 -13.48
CA LEU A 52 1.23 -8.85 -14.78
C LEU A 52 0.44 -7.86 -15.62
N ALA A 53 -0.88 -7.76 -15.39
CA ALA A 53 -1.79 -6.96 -16.20
C ALA A 53 -2.08 -5.57 -15.62
N THR A 54 -1.64 -5.28 -14.40
CA THR A 54 -1.92 -4.01 -13.73
C THR A 54 -0.79 -3.00 -13.88
N ASP A 55 -1.18 -1.73 -13.96
CA ASP A 55 -0.28 -0.58 -13.82
C ASP A 55 -0.27 -0.04 -12.37
N ALA A 56 -1.14 -0.56 -11.49
CA ALA A 56 -1.24 -0.15 -10.10
C ALA A 56 0.01 -0.54 -9.29
N PRO A 57 0.40 0.24 -8.28
CA PRO A 57 1.47 -0.12 -7.37
C PRO A 57 1.25 -1.48 -6.72
N LEU A 58 2.33 -2.27 -6.60
CA LEU A 58 2.33 -3.57 -5.98
C LEU A 58 3.01 -3.50 -4.61
N CYS A 59 2.30 -3.89 -3.56
CA CYS A 59 2.85 -4.07 -2.22
C CYS A 59 2.89 -5.56 -1.88
N ILE A 60 4.03 -6.06 -1.44
CA ILE A 60 4.16 -7.45 -0.99
C ILE A 60 4.68 -7.51 0.43
N ALA A 61 4.02 -8.30 1.28
CA ALA A 61 4.42 -8.57 2.66
C ALA A 61 4.94 -10.02 2.75
N PRO A 62 6.27 -10.24 2.70
CA PRO A 62 6.86 -11.57 2.74
C PRO A 62 6.56 -12.28 4.07
N ALA A 63 6.25 -13.59 3.97
CA ALA A 63 6.10 -14.47 5.13
C ALA A 63 6.58 -15.88 4.79
N MET A 64 7.62 -16.32 5.46
CA MET A 64 8.24 -17.63 5.25
C MET A 64 9.18 -17.98 6.40
N ASN A 65 9.68 -19.22 6.44
CA ASN A 65 10.72 -19.60 7.38
C ASN A 65 11.99 -18.74 7.15
N GLN A 66 12.73 -18.45 8.23
CA GLN A 66 13.94 -17.63 8.18
C GLN A 66 15.01 -18.16 7.22
N ALA A 67 15.16 -19.48 7.12
CA ALA A 67 16.13 -20.09 6.20
C ALA A 67 15.70 -19.85 4.74
N MET A 68 14.40 -19.97 4.44
CA MET A 68 13.85 -19.65 3.12
C MET A 68 14.05 -18.17 2.77
N TRP A 69 13.87 -17.26 3.75
CA TRP A 69 14.10 -15.84 3.50
C TRP A 69 15.56 -15.52 3.22
N ARG A 70 16.48 -16.14 3.99
CA ARG A 70 17.93 -15.94 3.82
C ARG A 70 18.52 -16.67 2.62
N ASP A 71 17.75 -17.57 2.00
CA ASP A 71 18.23 -18.34 0.84
C ASP A 71 18.62 -17.40 -0.30
N PRO A 72 19.84 -17.57 -0.88
CA PRO A 72 20.32 -16.68 -1.95
C PRO A 72 19.39 -16.61 -3.16
N VAL A 73 18.67 -17.68 -3.49
CA VAL A 73 17.71 -17.70 -4.61
C VAL A 73 16.49 -16.86 -4.29
N THR A 74 16.02 -16.92 -3.05
CA THR A 74 14.91 -16.06 -2.59
C THR A 74 15.30 -14.58 -2.64
N GLN A 75 16.48 -14.24 -2.14
CA GLN A 75 17.00 -12.87 -2.18
C GLN A 75 17.21 -12.37 -3.61
N ALA A 76 17.76 -13.18 -4.50
CA ALA A 76 17.91 -12.84 -5.91
C ALA A 76 16.54 -12.60 -6.61
N ASN A 77 15.49 -13.35 -6.26
CA ASN A 77 14.15 -13.11 -6.76
C ASN A 77 13.57 -11.78 -6.26
N VAL A 78 13.81 -11.43 -5.00
CA VAL A 78 13.40 -10.14 -4.41
C VAL A 78 14.08 -8.99 -5.14
N GLU A 79 15.41 -9.05 -5.29
CA GLU A 79 16.20 -8.04 -6.01
C GLU A 79 15.73 -7.89 -7.46
N ARG A 80 15.45 -9.01 -8.14
CA ARG A 80 14.95 -9.00 -9.51
C ARG A 80 13.60 -8.30 -9.64
N LEU A 81 12.68 -8.56 -8.71
CA LEU A 81 11.39 -7.87 -8.66
C LEU A 81 11.56 -6.37 -8.45
N GLN A 82 12.39 -5.96 -7.50
CA GLN A 82 12.68 -4.56 -7.23
C GLN A 82 13.30 -3.86 -8.45
N ALA A 83 14.24 -4.52 -9.12
CA ALA A 83 14.86 -3.98 -10.34
C ALA A 83 13.87 -3.83 -11.50
N ALA A 84 12.92 -4.78 -11.64
CA ALA A 84 11.94 -4.79 -12.72
C ALA A 84 10.84 -3.74 -12.53
N HIS A 85 10.34 -3.58 -11.30
CA HIS A 85 9.20 -2.72 -10.99
C HIS A 85 9.58 -1.35 -10.42
N LYS A 86 10.85 -1.18 -10.01
CA LYS A 86 11.39 0.10 -9.49
C LYS A 86 10.47 0.72 -8.42
N GLU A 87 9.90 1.91 -8.74
CA GLU A 87 9.05 2.68 -7.84
C GLU A 87 7.65 2.08 -7.66
N ASN A 88 7.23 1.17 -8.54
CA ASN A 88 5.91 0.54 -8.48
C ASN A 88 5.86 -0.71 -7.59
N LEU A 89 6.95 -1.08 -6.90
CA LEU A 89 6.97 -2.21 -5.97
C LEU A 89 7.47 -1.77 -4.59
N THR A 90 6.65 -2.01 -3.58
CA THR A 90 7.03 -1.85 -2.17
C THR A 90 7.06 -3.20 -1.47
N ILE A 91 8.18 -3.53 -0.83
CA ILE A 91 8.33 -4.73 0.00
C ILE A 91 8.20 -4.30 1.45
N ILE A 92 7.17 -4.85 2.14
CA ILE A 92 6.80 -4.49 3.51
C ILE A 92 7.26 -5.61 4.45
N GLY A 93 8.41 -5.44 5.08
CA GLY A 93 9.05 -6.48 5.89
C GLY A 93 9.95 -7.42 5.06
N PRO A 94 10.14 -8.72 5.48
CA PRO A 94 9.54 -9.33 6.67
C PRO A 94 10.13 -8.79 7.96
N ASP A 95 9.39 -8.98 9.06
CA ASP A 95 9.85 -8.68 10.41
C ASP A 95 10.66 -9.85 10.99
N ALA A 96 11.40 -9.56 12.07
CA ALA A 96 12.10 -10.57 12.85
C ALA A 96 11.23 -10.97 14.06
N GLY A 97 11.12 -12.28 14.30
CA GLY A 97 10.35 -12.78 15.42
C GLY A 97 10.24 -14.30 15.43
N GLU A 98 9.48 -14.80 16.40
CA GLU A 98 9.15 -16.21 16.49
C GLU A 98 8.21 -16.61 15.35
N GLN A 99 8.53 -17.69 14.68
CA GLN A 99 7.79 -18.26 13.55
C GLN A 99 6.95 -19.46 14.02
N ALA A 100 5.98 -19.87 13.20
CA ALA A 100 5.10 -20.99 13.52
C ALA A 100 5.84 -22.34 13.76
N CYS A 101 7.08 -22.47 13.27
CA CYS A 101 7.96 -23.63 13.51
C CYS A 101 8.80 -23.50 14.79
N GLY A 102 8.69 -22.41 15.55
CA GLY A 102 9.48 -22.14 16.75
C GLY A 102 10.85 -21.50 16.49
N ASP A 103 11.23 -21.31 15.23
CA ASP A 103 12.44 -20.58 14.87
C ASP A 103 12.29 -19.08 15.14
N VAL A 104 13.38 -18.43 15.51
CA VAL A 104 13.44 -16.96 15.71
C VAL A 104 14.38 -16.34 14.70
N GLY A 105 13.84 -15.40 13.92
CA GLY A 105 14.63 -14.71 12.89
C GLY A 105 13.76 -13.96 11.88
N PRO A 106 14.36 -13.36 10.84
CA PRO A 106 13.63 -12.67 9.79
C PRO A 106 12.79 -13.65 8.97
N GLY A 107 11.57 -13.27 8.61
CA GLY A 107 10.67 -14.10 7.82
C GLY A 107 9.23 -14.08 8.31
N ARG A 108 8.97 -13.52 9.51
CA ARG A 108 7.62 -13.28 10.01
C ARG A 108 6.96 -12.16 9.20
N MET A 109 5.70 -12.34 8.82
CA MET A 109 4.93 -11.23 8.23
C MET A 109 4.86 -10.05 9.21
N MET A 110 5.06 -8.86 8.71
CA MET A 110 4.89 -7.63 9.51
C MET A 110 3.47 -7.55 10.09
N GLU A 111 3.31 -6.88 11.22
CA GLU A 111 2.02 -6.71 11.88
C GLU A 111 1.02 -6.01 10.94
N PRO A 112 -0.25 -6.46 10.89
CA PRO A 112 -1.25 -5.92 9.96
C PRO A 112 -1.45 -4.41 10.02
N ALA A 113 -1.34 -3.81 11.21
CA ALA A 113 -1.45 -2.37 11.39
C ALA A 113 -0.33 -1.61 10.66
N LEU A 114 0.91 -2.11 10.73
CA LEU A 114 2.07 -1.51 10.04
C LEU A 114 2.00 -1.74 8.53
N ILE A 115 1.44 -2.87 8.08
CA ILE A 115 1.19 -3.10 6.65
C ILE A 115 0.16 -2.09 6.13
N ALA A 116 -0.93 -1.88 6.89
CA ALA A 116 -1.96 -0.92 6.50
C ALA A 116 -1.42 0.52 6.44
N GLU A 117 -0.57 0.92 7.39
CA GLU A 117 0.11 2.22 7.39
C GLU A 117 1.04 2.34 6.18
N ALA A 118 1.87 1.34 5.90
CA ALA A 118 2.78 1.34 4.75
C ALA A 118 2.03 1.42 3.41
N VAL A 119 0.85 0.79 3.32
CA VAL A 119 -0.03 0.88 2.14
C VAL A 119 -0.65 2.27 2.03
N ALA A 120 -1.14 2.85 3.14
CA ALA A 120 -1.70 4.20 3.13
C ALA A 120 -0.68 5.24 2.64
N ASN A 121 0.57 5.11 3.05
CA ASN A 121 1.67 6.01 2.64
C ASN A 121 1.96 5.96 1.12
N GLN A 122 1.51 4.91 0.39
CA GLN A 122 1.64 4.88 -1.08
C GLN A 122 0.73 5.89 -1.79
N PHE A 123 -0.31 6.37 -1.11
CA PHE A 123 -1.25 7.36 -1.64
C PHE A 123 -0.89 8.80 -1.23
N GLU A 124 0.15 8.98 -0.41
CA GLU A 124 0.65 10.30 -0.08
C GLU A 124 1.39 10.91 -1.28
N SER A 125 0.89 12.02 -1.78
CA SER A 125 1.43 12.63 -3.01
C SER A 125 2.81 13.27 -2.82
N GLY A 126 3.18 13.59 -1.58
CA GLY A 126 4.40 14.37 -1.26
C GLY A 126 4.48 15.74 -1.94
N ALA A 127 3.40 16.20 -2.56
CA ALA A 127 3.36 17.44 -3.35
C ALA A 127 3.71 18.70 -2.53
N LEU A 128 3.51 18.63 -1.22
CA LEU A 128 3.83 19.69 -0.26
C LEU A 128 5.01 19.33 0.66
N ALA A 129 5.80 18.32 0.31
CA ALA A 129 6.95 17.91 1.11
C ALA A 129 7.93 19.07 1.35
N GLY A 130 8.22 19.38 2.61
CA GLY A 130 9.08 20.49 3.00
C GLY A 130 8.42 21.88 2.93
N VAL A 131 7.12 21.96 2.62
CA VAL A 131 6.35 23.22 2.62
C VAL A 131 5.59 23.35 3.94
N SER A 132 5.80 24.47 4.64
CA SER A 132 4.98 24.81 5.82
C SER A 132 3.70 25.49 5.38
N VAL A 133 2.56 24.85 5.67
CA VAL A 133 1.23 25.35 5.29
C VAL A 133 0.50 25.85 6.54
N VAL A 134 0.01 27.09 6.50
CA VAL A 134 -0.84 27.67 7.54
C VAL A 134 -2.25 27.82 6.98
N ILE A 135 -3.21 27.19 7.65
CA ILE A 135 -4.63 27.18 7.24
C ILE A 135 -5.47 27.80 8.35
N THR A 136 -6.23 28.83 8.02
CA THR A 136 -7.22 29.39 8.93
C THR A 136 -8.53 28.65 8.77
N ALA A 137 -9.14 28.23 9.88
CA ALA A 137 -10.39 27.49 9.89
C ALA A 137 -11.35 28.03 10.96
N GLY A 138 -12.65 27.92 10.68
CA GLY A 138 -13.70 28.35 11.61
C GLY A 138 -14.25 29.75 11.31
N PRO A 139 -15.14 30.24 12.18
CA PRO A 139 -15.75 31.55 12.01
C PRO A 139 -14.77 32.68 12.40
N THR A 140 -14.85 33.78 11.70
CA THR A 140 -14.24 35.03 12.15
C THR A 140 -15.10 35.71 13.20
N ARG A 141 -14.48 36.42 14.14
CA ARG A 141 -15.17 37.21 15.16
C ARG A 141 -14.65 38.64 15.15
N GLU A 142 -15.58 39.58 15.09
CA GLU A 142 -15.28 41.00 15.18
C GLU A 142 -15.91 41.55 16.47
N ALA A 143 -15.13 42.02 17.40
CA ALA A 143 -15.61 42.51 18.69
C ALA A 143 -16.33 43.83 18.52
N ILE A 144 -17.56 43.94 19.05
CA ILE A 144 -18.30 45.20 19.19
C ILE A 144 -17.92 45.86 20.51
N ASP A 145 -17.89 45.09 21.57
CA ASP A 145 -17.48 45.49 22.93
C ASP A 145 -16.87 44.28 23.66
N PRO A 146 -16.44 44.40 24.93
CA PRO A 146 -15.83 43.26 25.66
C PRO A 146 -16.71 42.02 25.80
N VAL A 147 -18.02 42.13 25.53
CA VAL A 147 -18.96 41.00 25.72
C VAL A 147 -19.59 40.55 24.39
N ARG A 148 -19.82 41.46 23.43
CA ARG A 148 -20.53 41.16 22.18
C ARG A 148 -19.59 41.18 20.99
N TYR A 149 -19.86 40.32 20.03
CA TYR A 149 -19.12 40.23 18.77
C TYR A 149 -20.05 39.87 17.60
N ILE A 150 -19.64 40.27 16.41
CA ILE A 150 -20.24 39.81 15.15
C ILE A 150 -19.47 38.59 14.70
N THR A 151 -20.17 37.57 14.24
CA THR A 151 -19.57 36.34 13.71
C THR A 151 -20.42 35.79 12.56
N ASN A 152 -19.88 34.85 11.81
CA ASN A 152 -20.62 34.09 10.81
C ASN A 152 -20.91 32.66 11.29
N HIS A 153 -21.75 31.91 10.58
CA HIS A 153 -22.13 30.53 10.90
C HIS A 153 -21.15 29.48 10.33
N SER A 154 -19.91 29.84 10.00
CA SER A 154 -18.93 28.90 9.47
C SER A 154 -18.65 27.81 10.48
N SER A 155 -18.79 26.54 10.06
CA SER A 155 -18.43 25.37 10.86
C SER A 155 -16.93 25.00 10.78
N GLY A 156 -16.16 25.68 9.92
CA GLY A 156 -14.75 25.37 9.67
C GLY A 156 -14.51 24.13 8.81
N LYS A 157 -15.54 23.40 8.38
CA LYS A 157 -15.41 22.13 7.66
C LYS A 157 -14.44 22.19 6.49
N MET A 158 -14.49 23.23 5.68
CA MET A 158 -13.61 23.40 4.53
C MET A 158 -12.16 23.60 4.96
N GLY A 159 -11.90 24.41 5.98
CA GLY A 159 -10.54 24.62 6.49
C GLY A 159 -9.94 23.36 7.10
N TYR A 160 -10.73 22.57 7.82
CA TYR A 160 -10.27 21.26 8.35
C TYR A 160 -10.00 20.26 7.22
N ALA A 161 -10.87 20.18 6.20
CA ALA A 161 -10.64 19.33 5.03
C ALA A 161 -9.38 19.74 4.25
N LEU A 162 -9.10 21.04 4.13
CA LEU A 162 -7.86 21.53 3.52
C LEU A 162 -6.63 21.17 4.37
N ALA A 163 -6.75 21.20 5.71
CA ALA A 163 -5.64 20.81 6.59
C ALA A 163 -5.35 19.30 6.48
N GLU A 164 -6.36 18.47 6.40
CA GLU A 164 -6.20 17.02 6.13
C GLU A 164 -5.55 16.80 4.77
N ALA A 165 -6.04 17.43 3.71
CA ALA A 165 -5.47 17.32 2.37
C ALA A 165 -4.02 17.82 2.30
N ALA A 166 -3.67 18.89 3.02
CA ALA A 166 -2.30 19.39 3.09
C ALA A 166 -1.36 18.40 3.80
N ARG A 167 -1.81 17.81 4.92
CA ARG A 167 -1.07 16.76 5.62
C ARG A 167 -0.87 15.55 4.71
N ASP A 168 -1.90 15.08 4.04
CA ASP A 168 -1.86 13.92 3.14
C ASP A 168 -1.01 14.20 1.88
N ALA A 169 -0.81 15.48 1.56
CA ALA A 169 0.14 15.94 0.55
C ALA A 169 1.58 16.14 1.08
N GLY A 170 1.84 15.87 2.36
CA GLY A 170 3.19 15.87 2.95
C GLY A 170 3.63 17.20 3.56
N ALA A 171 2.70 18.13 3.84
CA ALA A 171 3.00 19.41 4.51
C ALA A 171 3.34 19.25 5.99
#